data_f56127f00d92fa9caf0e956c2fb12aca
#
_entry.id   f56127f00d92fa9caf0e956c2fb12aca
#
_cell.length_a   1.000
_cell.length_b   1.000
_cell.length_c   1.000
_cell.angle_alpha   90.00
_cell.angle_beta   90.00
_cell.angle_gamma   90.00
#
_symmetry.space_group_name_H-M   'P 1'
#
loop_
_entity.id
_entity.type
_entity.pdbx_description
1 polymer ?
#
loop_
_entity_poly.entity_id
_entity_poly.type
_entity_poly.pdbx_seq_one_letter_code
_entity_poly.pdbx_strand_id
1 'polypeptide(L)'
;MSAEPAVAAALFPDRLAEAVERKRSQLLVGLDPRPDLLPVELAGDAHLSQAAAAEACGRFCRGILDAVAPHVVGVKPQLAFFEALGADGIRVFEDVCTYARSAGLIVLADGKRADIGSTSRAYASAYLEPRGERPPVADALTVTPYLGRDSLEPFLAACRRTGAGIFCIVKTSNEGGADVQDLVLSDGRPLWQHVARLVHELGEDLVGQRGLSSVGAVVGATHPRAVGEARRLLPKAILLLPGVGAQGATPADLARAFTSGPASALVNASRSVIYAFRQGQEDWRTAAAHEAARLRREVWAVSGW
;
A
#
# COMPACT_ATOMS: atom_id res chain seq x y z
N MET A 1 -18.34 -38.26 4.47
CA MET A 1 -18.13 -37.23 3.44
C MET A 1 -16.82 -36.52 3.82
N SER A 2 -15.73 -36.87 3.17
CA SER A 2 -14.44 -36.19 3.34
C SER A 2 -14.56 -34.82 2.64
N ALA A 3 -14.43 -33.75 3.43
CA ALA A 3 -14.32 -32.40 2.88
C ALA A 3 -13.09 -32.38 1.95
N GLU A 4 -13.29 -32.01 0.68
CA GLU A 4 -12.17 -31.68 -0.20
C GLU A 4 -11.32 -30.61 0.48
N PRO A 5 -9.99 -30.72 0.45
CA PRO A 5 -9.12 -29.67 1.00
C PRO A 5 -9.41 -28.38 0.25
N ALA A 6 -9.84 -27.35 0.99
CA ALA A 6 -10.02 -26.02 0.44
C ALA A 6 -8.71 -25.66 -0.30
N VAL A 7 -8.81 -25.33 -1.59
CA VAL A 7 -7.67 -24.86 -2.37
C VAL A 7 -7.06 -23.68 -1.62
N ALA A 8 -5.83 -23.84 -1.17
CA ALA A 8 -5.14 -22.79 -0.43
C ALA A 8 -5.16 -21.50 -1.26
N ALA A 9 -5.66 -20.42 -0.68
CA ALA A 9 -5.75 -19.14 -1.39
C ALA A 9 -4.35 -18.75 -1.89
N ALA A 10 -4.24 -18.33 -3.16
CA ALA A 10 -2.99 -17.88 -3.72
C ALA A 10 -2.39 -16.77 -2.84
N LEU A 11 -1.11 -16.85 -2.54
CA LEU A 11 -0.43 -15.88 -1.70
C LEU A 11 -0.47 -14.48 -2.33
N PHE A 12 -0.47 -13.46 -1.49
CA PHE A 12 -0.48 -12.06 -1.92
C PHE A 12 0.55 -11.74 -3.02
N PRO A 13 1.83 -12.16 -2.91
CA PRO A 13 2.83 -11.83 -3.92
C PRO A 13 2.54 -12.46 -5.29
N ASP A 14 1.91 -13.63 -5.34
CA ASP A 14 1.56 -14.28 -6.61
C ASP A 14 0.39 -13.55 -7.28
N ARG A 15 -0.66 -13.20 -6.52
CA ARG A 15 -1.78 -12.39 -7.03
C ARG A 15 -1.32 -11.01 -7.51
N LEU A 16 -0.37 -10.39 -6.78
CA LEU A 16 0.23 -9.14 -7.19
C LEU A 16 1.04 -9.28 -8.48
N ALA A 17 1.88 -10.32 -8.57
CA ALA A 17 2.69 -10.55 -9.76
C ALA A 17 1.82 -10.74 -11.02
N GLU A 18 0.73 -11.50 -10.92
CA GLU A 18 -0.26 -11.62 -11.99
C GLU A 18 -0.87 -10.26 -12.38
N ALA A 19 -1.25 -9.43 -11.40
CA ALA A 19 -1.82 -8.12 -11.66
C ALA A 19 -0.80 -7.19 -12.36
N VAL A 20 0.47 -7.22 -11.93
CA VAL A 20 1.58 -6.45 -12.53
C VAL A 20 1.81 -6.87 -13.98
N GLU A 21 1.90 -8.16 -14.27
CA GLU A 21 2.10 -8.69 -15.61
C GLU A 21 0.93 -8.33 -16.53
N ARG A 22 -0.30 -8.60 -16.10
CA ARG A 22 -1.52 -8.33 -16.86
C ARG A 22 -1.69 -6.85 -17.21
N LYS A 23 -1.41 -5.95 -16.25
CA LYS A 23 -1.61 -4.50 -16.42
C LYS A 23 -0.36 -3.77 -16.91
N ARG A 24 0.80 -4.42 -16.92
CA ARG A 24 2.10 -3.81 -17.17
C ARG A 24 2.26 -2.54 -16.34
N SER A 25 2.05 -2.67 -15.04
CA SER A 25 2.04 -1.56 -14.08
C SER A 25 2.53 -2.04 -12.72
N GLN A 26 3.30 -1.21 -12.04
CA GLN A 26 3.68 -1.36 -10.63
C GLN A 26 3.11 -0.23 -9.77
N LEU A 27 2.13 0.50 -10.34
CA LEU A 27 1.57 1.70 -9.70
C LEU A 27 0.44 1.33 -8.74
N LEU A 28 0.52 1.87 -7.51
CA LEU A 28 -0.58 2.02 -6.59
C LEU A 28 -1.02 3.48 -6.54
N VAL A 29 -2.32 3.74 -6.53
CA VAL A 29 -2.84 5.07 -6.24
C VAL A 29 -3.24 5.16 -4.77
N GLY A 30 -2.64 6.10 -4.04
CA GLY A 30 -3.04 6.41 -2.68
C GLY A 30 -4.37 7.16 -2.65
N LEU A 31 -5.30 6.69 -1.82
CA LEU A 31 -6.58 7.36 -1.59
C LEU A 31 -6.49 8.11 -0.26
N ASP A 32 -6.17 9.38 -0.36
CA ASP A 32 -5.97 10.32 0.76
C ASP A 32 -7.05 11.43 0.66
N PRO A 33 -8.37 11.12 0.80
CA PRO A 33 -9.45 12.08 0.52
C PRO A 33 -9.51 13.14 1.61
N ARG A 34 -9.52 14.40 1.19
CA ARG A 34 -9.64 15.56 2.06
C ARG A 34 -10.89 16.35 1.68
N PRO A 35 -11.83 16.60 2.60
CA PRO A 35 -13.07 17.34 2.31
C PRO A 35 -12.83 18.73 1.72
N ASP A 36 -11.76 19.42 2.17
CA ASP A 36 -11.37 20.77 1.73
C ASP A 36 -10.71 20.80 0.33
N LEU A 37 -10.41 19.64 -0.25
CA LEU A 37 -9.76 19.52 -1.56
C LEU A 37 -10.64 18.82 -2.61
N LEU A 38 -11.88 18.48 -2.28
CA LEU A 38 -12.80 17.83 -3.20
C LEU A 38 -13.12 18.72 -4.42
N PRO A 39 -13.45 18.11 -5.57
CA PRO A 39 -14.06 18.84 -6.70
C PRO A 39 -15.32 19.58 -6.27
N VAL A 40 -15.59 20.74 -6.90
CA VAL A 40 -16.68 21.65 -6.50
C VAL A 40 -18.05 20.93 -6.49
N GLU A 41 -18.29 20.04 -7.46
CA GLU A 41 -19.54 19.28 -7.55
C GLU A 41 -19.73 18.24 -6.42
N LEU A 42 -18.66 17.85 -5.72
CA LEU A 42 -18.70 16.95 -4.58
C LEU A 42 -18.60 17.67 -3.24
N ALA A 43 -18.03 18.88 -3.24
CA ALA A 43 -17.78 19.67 -2.04
C ALA A 43 -19.06 20.32 -1.47
N GLY A 44 -20.12 20.47 -2.27
CA GLY A 44 -21.29 21.27 -1.92
C GLY A 44 -21.93 20.96 -0.58
N ASP A 45 -22.05 19.68 -0.24
CA ASP A 45 -22.68 19.24 1.03
C ASP A 45 -21.65 18.82 2.10
N ALA A 46 -20.37 18.71 1.75
CA ALA A 46 -19.33 18.16 2.65
C ALA A 46 -19.13 19.00 3.92
N HIS A 47 -19.52 20.27 3.93
CA HIS A 47 -19.43 21.15 5.09
C HIS A 47 -20.62 21.05 6.05
N LEU A 48 -21.72 20.38 5.67
CA LEU A 48 -22.96 20.32 6.43
C LEU A 48 -22.84 19.41 7.65
N SER A 49 -22.10 18.31 7.53
CA SER A 49 -21.86 17.37 8.63
C SER A 49 -20.70 16.45 8.36
N GLN A 50 -20.19 15.78 9.38
CA GLN A 50 -19.14 14.77 9.26
C GLN A 50 -19.59 13.59 8.37
N ALA A 51 -20.85 13.17 8.49
CA ALA A 51 -21.43 12.12 7.65
C ALA A 51 -21.48 12.55 6.16
N ALA A 52 -21.89 13.79 5.88
CA ALA A 52 -21.90 14.33 4.51
C ALA A 52 -20.47 14.43 3.93
N ALA A 53 -19.50 14.86 4.74
CA ALA A 53 -18.10 14.87 4.36
C ALA A 53 -17.57 13.46 4.02
N ALA A 54 -17.90 12.46 4.83
CA ALA A 54 -17.52 11.08 4.59
C ALA A 54 -18.13 10.54 3.27
N GLU A 55 -19.42 10.79 3.04
CA GLU A 55 -20.07 10.38 1.79
C GLU A 55 -19.47 11.08 0.55
N ALA A 56 -19.17 12.37 0.65
CA ALA A 56 -18.52 13.11 -0.42
C ALA A 56 -17.12 12.54 -0.74
N CYS A 57 -16.32 12.25 0.28
CA CYS A 57 -15.04 11.56 0.15
C CYS A 57 -15.20 10.16 -0.47
N GLY A 58 -16.24 9.42 -0.10
CA GLY A 58 -16.55 8.11 -0.69
C GLY A 58 -16.88 8.20 -2.17
N ARG A 59 -17.72 9.17 -2.59
CA ARG A 59 -18.02 9.42 -4.01
C ARG A 59 -16.76 9.80 -4.78
N PHE A 60 -15.93 10.66 -4.20
CA PHE A 60 -14.64 11.03 -4.78
C PHE A 60 -13.75 9.81 -4.99
N CYS A 61 -13.54 9.01 -3.95
CA CYS A 61 -12.71 7.81 -4.05
C CYS A 61 -13.21 6.84 -5.12
N ARG A 62 -14.53 6.59 -5.22
CA ARG A 62 -15.10 5.72 -6.26
C ARG A 62 -14.85 6.28 -7.67
N GLY A 63 -15.05 7.57 -7.88
CA GLY A 63 -14.76 8.18 -9.19
C GLY A 63 -13.27 8.15 -9.56
N ILE A 64 -12.36 8.28 -8.58
CA ILE A 64 -10.92 8.05 -8.81
C ILE A 64 -10.66 6.59 -9.18
N LEU A 65 -11.26 5.62 -8.45
CA LEU A 65 -11.13 4.19 -8.75
C LEU A 65 -11.54 3.88 -10.20
N ASP A 66 -12.68 4.36 -10.65
CA ASP A 66 -13.16 4.17 -12.02
C ASP A 66 -12.17 4.72 -13.05
N ALA A 67 -11.62 5.91 -12.79
CA ALA A 67 -10.68 6.57 -13.69
C ALA A 67 -9.32 5.86 -13.78
N VAL A 68 -8.79 5.37 -12.65
CA VAL A 68 -7.41 4.85 -12.59
C VAL A 68 -7.33 3.33 -12.77
N ALA A 69 -8.42 2.58 -12.59
CA ALA A 69 -8.42 1.11 -12.63
C ALA A 69 -7.72 0.50 -13.86
N PRO A 70 -7.82 1.05 -15.09
CA PRO A 70 -7.09 0.51 -16.24
C PRO A 70 -5.57 0.64 -16.13
N HIS A 71 -5.07 1.53 -15.29
CA HIS A 71 -3.66 1.95 -15.27
C HIS A 71 -2.88 1.46 -14.06
N VAL A 72 -3.54 0.99 -13.00
CA VAL A 72 -2.92 0.66 -11.71
C VAL A 72 -3.18 -0.78 -11.31
N VAL A 73 -2.26 -1.37 -10.54
CA VAL A 73 -2.46 -2.73 -10.00
C VAL A 73 -3.35 -2.74 -8.77
N GLY A 74 -3.42 -1.62 -8.06
CA GLY A 74 -4.19 -1.52 -6.85
C GLY A 74 -4.25 -0.12 -6.30
N VAL A 75 -4.83 0.00 -5.13
CA VAL A 75 -4.96 1.26 -4.38
C VAL A 75 -4.51 1.10 -2.95
N LYS A 76 -4.12 2.22 -2.36
CA LYS A 76 -3.66 2.31 -0.98
C LYS A 76 -4.50 3.34 -0.22
N PRO A 77 -5.69 2.96 0.28
CA PRO A 77 -6.48 3.84 1.13
C PRO A 77 -5.73 4.15 2.43
N GLN A 78 -5.55 5.45 2.71
CA GLN A 78 -4.88 5.92 3.91
C GLN A 78 -5.89 6.09 5.04
N LEU A 79 -5.85 5.18 6.02
CA LEU A 79 -6.82 5.10 7.11
C LEU A 79 -7.00 6.41 7.86
N ALA A 80 -5.93 7.17 8.11
CA ALA A 80 -6.00 8.41 8.86
C ALA A 80 -7.03 9.42 8.31
N PHE A 81 -7.22 9.50 6.98
CA PHE A 81 -8.20 10.42 6.39
C PHE A 81 -9.64 9.95 6.58
N PHE A 82 -9.86 8.65 6.68
CA PHE A 82 -11.17 8.08 6.96
C PHE A 82 -11.47 8.08 8.47
N GLU A 83 -10.49 7.77 9.31
CA GLU A 83 -10.61 7.84 10.78
C GLU A 83 -10.95 9.26 11.25
N ALA A 84 -10.37 10.28 10.62
CA ALA A 84 -10.69 11.68 10.88
C ALA A 84 -12.17 12.05 10.61
N LEU A 85 -12.87 11.26 9.82
CA LEU A 85 -14.30 11.40 9.52
C LEU A 85 -15.20 10.55 10.44
N GLY A 86 -14.65 9.99 11.52
CA GLY A 86 -15.38 9.21 12.52
C GLY A 86 -15.94 7.89 12.01
N ALA A 87 -17.02 7.43 12.61
CA ALA A 87 -17.63 6.13 12.29
C ALA A 87 -18.10 6.05 10.82
N ASP A 88 -18.66 7.12 10.27
CA ASP A 88 -19.04 7.21 8.86
C ASP A 88 -17.84 7.10 7.93
N GLY A 89 -16.72 7.70 8.30
CA GLY A 89 -15.46 7.57 7.56
C GLY A 89 -14.96 6.14 7.51
N ILE A 90 -15.01 5.40 8.63
CA ILE A 90 -14.62 3.98 8.67
C ILE A 90 -15.55 3.12 7.80
N ARG A 91 -16.87 3.37 7.84
CA ARG A 91 -17.82 2.70 6.95
C ARG A 91 -17.48 2.97 5.48
N VAL A 92 -17.25 4.23 5.12
CA VAL A 92 -16.86 4.62 3.77
C VAL A 92 -15.52 3.99 3.35
N PHE A 93 -14.55 3.87 4.26
CA PHE A 93 -13.30 3.14 3.99
C PHE A 93 -13.56 1.69 3.57
N GLU A 94 -14.40 0.94 4.33
CA GLU A 94 -14.74 -0.44 4.00
C GLU A 94 -15.48 -0.55 2.65
N ASP A 95 -16.40 0.38 2.37
CA ASP A 95 -17.13 0.45 1.11
C ASP A 95 -16.19 0.72 -0.08
N VAL A 96 -15.23 1.64 0.07
CA VAL A 96 -14.21 1.95 -0.93
C VAL A 96 -13.30 0.75 -1.19
N CYS A 97 -12.87 0.04 -0.13
CA CYS A 97 -12.07 -1.17 -0.26
C CYS A 97 -12.84 -2.27 -1.02
N THR A 98 -14.10 -2.47 -0.68
CA THR A 98 -14.98 -3.44 -1.37
C THR A 98 -15.15 -3.08 -2.85
N TYR A 99 -15.40 -1.80 -3.14
CA TYR A 99 -15.53 -1.30 -4.51
C TYR A 99 -14.24 -1.50 -5.32
N ALA A 100 -13.09 -1.19 -4.74
CA ALA A 100 -11.79 -1.39 -5.40
C ALA A 100 -11.55 -2.87 -5.76
N ARG A 101 -11.88 -3.79 -4.86
CA ARG A 101 -11.77 -5.24 -5.11
C ARG A 101 -12.72 -5.72 -6.21
N SER A 102 -13.96 -5.21 -6.25
CA SER A 102 -14.91 -5.54 -7.33
C SER A 102 -14.43 -5.05 -8.70
N ALA A 103 -13.61 -3.99 -8.74
CA ALA A 103 -12.92 -3.51 -9.93
C ALA A 103 -11.63 -4.29 -10.26
N GLY A 104 -11.32 -5.39 -9.55
CA GLY A 104 -10.14 -6.22 -9.76
C GLY A 104 -8.82 -5.57 -9.34
N LEU A 105 -8.88 -4.64 -8.38
CA LEU A 105 -7.71 -3.94 -7.82
C LEU A 105 -7.25 -4.60 -6.52
N ILE A 106 -5.95 -4.64 -6.32
CA ILE A 106 -5.32 -4.97 -5.03
C ILE A 106 -5.59 -3.83 -4.05
N VAL A 107 -5.99 -4.16 -2.83
CA VAL A 107 -6.20 -3.18 -1.75
C VAL A 107 -5.11 -3.33 -0.70
N LEU A 108 -4.29 -2.29 -0.54
CA LEU A 108 -3.29 -2.19 0.51
C LEU A 108 -3.76 -1.14 1.54
N ALA A 109 -4.24 -1.57 2.71
CA ALA A 109 -4.65 -0.66 3.77
C ALA A 109 -3.43 0.01 4.41
N ASP A 110 -3.37 1.35 4.38
CA ASP A 110 -2.26 2.10 4.98
C ASP A 110 -2.62 2.55 6.39
N GLY A 111 -2.49 1.63 7.37
CA GLY A 111 -2.86 1.88 8.77
C GLY A 111 -1.67 1.98 9.72
N LYS A 112 -0.49 1.50 9.31
CA LYS A 112 0.74 1.44 10.13
C LYS A 112 0.47 0.91 11.55
N ARG A 113 -0.32 -0.18 11.62
CA ARG A 113 -0.74 -0.77 12.89
C ARG A 113 0.44 -1.42 13.61
N ALA A 114 0.43 -1.31 14.93
CA ALA A 114 1.38 -1.96 15.83
C ALA A 114 0.75 -2.10 17.20
N ASP A 115 0.96 -3.23 17.83
CA ASP A 115 0.67 -3.52 19.23
C ASP A 115 1.27 -4.90 19.58
N ILE A 116 0.98 -5.44 20.75
CA ILE A 116 1.44 -6.75 21.19
C ILE A 116 0.27 -7.72 21.39
N GLY A 117 0.56 -9.01 21.31
CA GLY A 117 -0.33 -10.10 21.73
C GLY A 117 -1.73 -10.04 21.12
N SER A 118 -2.75 -9.95 21.96
CA SER A 118 -4.16 -9.97 21.58
C SER A 118 -4.58 -8.74 20.79
N THR A 119 -3.99 -7.57 21.04
CA THR A 119 -4.31 -6.34 20.32
C THR A 119 -3.80 -6.39 18.87
N SER A 120 -2.56 -6.87 18.65
CA SER A 120 -2.06 -7.13 17.28
C SER A 120 -2.96 -8.12 16.53
N ARG A 121 -3.46 -9.16 17.23
CA ARG A 121 -4.40 -10.13 16.66
C ARG A 121 -5.72 -9.47 16.25
N ALA A 122 -6.24 -8.56 17.06
CA ALA A 122 -7.45 -7.80 16.74
C ALA A 122 -7.26 -6.93 15.48
N TYR A 123 -6.10 -6.26 15.35
CA TYR A 123 -5.77 -5.52 14.13
C TYR A 123 -5.63 -6.44 12.91
N ALA A 124 -4.94 -7.57 13.03
CA ALA A 124 -4.80 -8.53 11.94
C ALA A 124 -6.16 -9.05 11.47
N SER A 125 -7.03 -9.41 12.41
CA SER A 125 -8.40 -9.86 12.11
C SER A 125 -9.24 -8.77 11.44
N ALA A 126 -9.13 -7.52 11.91
CA ALA A 126 -9.92 -6.41 11.37
C ALA A 126 -9.66 -6.15 9.88
N TYR A 127 -8.44 -6.36 9.39
CA TYR A 127 -8.05 -6.00 8.03
C TYR A 127 -7.77 -7.20 7.11
N LEU A 128 -7.18 -8.27 7.63
CA LEU A 128 -6.61 -9.35 6.84
C LEU A 128 -7.40 -10.67 6.89
N GLU A 129 -8.43 -10.75 7.73
CA GLU A 129 -9.24 -11.97 7.87
C GLU A 129 -10.69 -11.74 7.42
N PRO A 130 -11.36 -12.78 6.93
CA PRO A 130 -12.78 -12.69 6.60
C PRO A 130 -13.62 -12.48 7.87
N ARG A 131 -14.71 -11.73 7.74
CA ARG A 131 -15.68 -11.48 8.81
C ARG A 131 -17.02 -12.13 8.46
N GLY A 132 -17.24 -13.35 8.94
CA GLY A 132 -18.35 -14.18 8.50
C GLY A 132 -18.23 -14.47 7.00
N GLU A 133 -19.28 -14.16 6.23
CA GLU A 133 -19.27 -14.34 4.78
C GLU A 133 -18.57 -13.21 3.99
N ARG A 134 -18.18 -12.13 4.68
CA ARG A 134 -17.49 -11.00 4.03
C ARG A 134 -16.00 -11.32 3.87
N PRO A 135 -15.41 -11.05 2.69
CA PRO A 135 -13.97 -11.21 2.49
C PRO A 135 -13.19 -10.25 3.38
N PRO A 136 -11.87 -10.44 3.55
CA PRO A 136 -11.01 -9.47 4.23
C PRO A 136 -11.15 -8.07 3.65
N VAL A 137 -11.02 -7.04 4.48
CA VAL A 137 -11.13 -5.64 4.05
C VAL A 137 -10.01 -5.30 3.05
N ALA A 138 -8.81 -5.83 3.29
CA ALA A 138 -7.63 -5.55 2.46
C ALA A 138 -6.86 -6.82 2.10
N ASP A 139 -6.11 -6.76 0.99
CA ASP A 139 -5.16 -7.80 0.57
C ASP A 139 -3.84 -7.69 1.31
N ALA A 140 -3.48 -6.49 1.76
CA ALA A 140 -2.29 -6.24 2.57
C ALA A 140 -2.49 -5.04 3.51
N LEU A 141 -1.65 -4.97 4.57
CA LEU A 141 -1.68 -3.92 5.60
C LEU A 141 -0.28 -3.39 5.87
N THR A 142 -0.11 -2.08 6.04
CA THR A 142 1.14 -1.52 6.57
C THR A 142 1.20 -1.68 8.08
N VAL A 143 2.35 -2.11 8.60
CA VAL A 143 2.59 -2.35 10.03
C VAL A 143 3.90 -1.72 10.48
N THR A 144 3.99 -1.39 11.77
CA THR A 144 5.20 -0.83 12.35
C THR A 144 5.94 -1.90 13.15
N PRO A 145 7.22 -2.22 12.84
CA PRO A 145 7.96 -3.30 13.47
C PRO A 145 8.68 -2.88 14.77
N TYR A 146 8.50 -1.65 15.23
CA TYR A 146 9.26 -1.06 16.35
C TYR A 146 9.08 -1.82 17.66
N LEU A 147 7.95 -2.52 17.86
CA LEU A 147 7.67 -3.30 19.05
C LEU A 147 8.29 -4.72 19.05
N GLY A 148 9.03 -5.06 18.01
CA GLY A 148 9.75 -6.32 17.91
C GLY A 148 9.02 -7.45 17.21
N ARG A 149 9.67 -8.60 17.12
CA ARG A 149 9.26 -9.77 16.33
C ARG A 149 7.90 -10.33 16.76
N ASP A 150 7.70 -10.46 18.06
CA ASP A 150 6.48 -11.03 18.65
C ASP A 150 5.23 -10.18 18.37
N SER A 151 5.41 -8.87 18.20
CA SER A 151 4.34 -7.94 17.83
C SER A 151 3.83 -8.17 16.41
N LEU A 152 4.67 -8.68 15.52
CA LEU A 152 4.34 -8.96 14.12
C LEU A 152 3.75 -10.35 13.90
N GLU A 153 4.02 -11.31 14.81
CA GLU A 153 3.56 -12.70 14.64
C GLU A 153 2.04 -12.86 14.42
N PRO A 154 1.15 -12.11 15.10
CA PRO A 154 -0.28 -12.20 14.83
C PRO A 154 -0.66 -11.83 13.38
N PHE A 155 0.04 -10.85 12.77
CA PHE A 155 -0.15 -10.46 11.36
C PHE A 155 0.39 -11.55 10.42
N LEU A 156 1.56 -12.12 10.71
CA LEU A 156 2.14 -13.23 9.94
C LEU A 156 1.23 -14.48 9.98
N ALA A 157 0.68 -14.79 11.15
CA ALA A 157 -0.28 -15.86 11.29
C ALA A 157 -1.55 -15.63 10.45
N ALA A 158 -2.04 -14.39 10.36
CA ALA A 158 -3.14 -14.05 9.46
C ALA A 158 -2.72 -14.24 7.99
N CYS A 159 -1.53 -13.78 7.59
CA CYS A 159 -1.02 -13.97 6.23
C CYS A 159 -0.94 -15.46 5.83
N ARG A 160 -0.47 -16.33 6.72
CA ARG A 160 -0.43 -17.79 6.48
C ARG A 160 -1.83 -18.39 6.26
N ARG A 161 -2.83 -17.91 7.01
CA ARG A 161 -4.22 -18.43 6.91
C ARG A 161 -4.97 -17.92 5.68
N THR A 162 -4.78 -16.65 5.32
CA THR A 162 -5.63 -15.96 4.34
C THR A 162 -4.95 -15.71 3.01
N GLY A 163 -3.64 -15.92 2.92
CA GLY A 163 -2.85 -15.52 1.76
C GLY A 163 -2.66 -14.01 1.63
N ALA A 164 -2.93 -13.22 2.68
CA ALA A 164 -2.70 -11.78 2.71
C ALA A 164 -1.20 -11.42 2.80
N GLY A 165 -0.90 -10.12 2.74
CA GLY A 165 0.45 -9.60 2.93
C GLY A 165 0.53 -8.49 3.99
N ILE A 166 1.75 -8.20 4.45
CA ILE A 166 2.04 -7.02 5.26
C ILE A 166 3.22 -6.25 4.70
N PHE A 167 3.25 -4.95 4.96
CA PHE A 167 4.39 -4.08 4.63
C PHE A 167 4.91 -3.42 5.90
N CYS A 168 6.08 -3.82 6.33
CA CYS A 168 6.76 -3.26 7.51
C CYS A 168 7.40 -1.92 7.17
N ILE A 169 7.28 -0.94 8.06
CA ILE A 169 7.99 0.35 7.95
C ILE A 169 9.48 0.10 8.18
N VAL A 170 10.32 0.36 7.17
CA VAL A 170 11.76 0.18 7.23
C VAL A 170 12.49 1.51 7.16
N LYS A 171 12.29 2.29 6.07
CA LYS A 171 12.89 3.62 5.91
C LYS A 171 11.83 4.56 5.35
N THR A 172 11.52 5.63 6.07
CA THR A 172 10.49 6.58 5.66
C THR A 172 11.05 7.76 4.88
N SER A 173 10.17 8.47 4.15
CA SER A 173 10.56 9.56 3.26
C SER A 173 10.67 10.93 3.94
N ASN A 174 10.21 11.07 5.19
CA ASN A 174 10.24 12.32 5.95
C ASN A 174 11.62 12.55 6.59
N GLU A 175 12.01 13.81 6.74
CA GLU A 175 13.30 14.20 7.31
C GLU A 175 13.51 13.67 8.73
N GLY A 176 12.51 13.80 9.61
CA GLY A 176 12.56 13.28 10.99
C GLY A 176 12.73 11.76 11.10
N GLY A 177 12.63 11.02 10.00
CA GLY A 177 12.99 9.61 9.98
C GLY A 177 14.46 9.37 10.37
N ALA A 178 15.35 10.33 10.11
CA ALA A 178 16.77 10.26 10.47
C ALA A 178 17.01 10.19 11.98
N ASP A 179 16.16 10.81 12.79
CA ASP A 179 16.31 10.87 14.26
C ASP A 179 16.32 9.48 14.90
N VAL A 180 15.67 8.51 14.26
CA VAL A 180 15.53 7.13 14.76
C VAL A 180 16.18 6.14 13.79
N GLN A 181 15.81 6.21 12.52
CA GLN A 181 16.14 5.17 11.54
C GLN A 181 17.62 5.16 11.16
N ASP A 182 18.30 6.32 11.20
CA ASP A 182 19.70 6.45 10.86
C ASP A 182 20.64 6.36 12.07
N LEU A 183 20.12 6.10 13.28
CA LEU A 183 20.94 5.82 14.45
C LEU A 183 21.85 4.63 14.18
N VAL A 184 23.16 4.85 14.33
CA VAL A 184 24.19 3.82 14.11
C VAL A 184 24.29 2.95 15.35
N LEU A 185 24.15 1.65 15.19
CA LEU A 185 24.24 0.68 16.25
C LEU A 185 25.69 0.21 16.46
N SER A 186 25.93 -0.58 17.51
CA SER A 186 27.26 -1.05 17.90
C SER A 186 28.02 -1.83 16.81
N ASP A 187 27.31 -2.40 15.84
CA ASP A 187 27.88 -3.10 14.69
C ASP A 187 28.20 -2.17 13.48
N GLY A 188 28.05 -0.86 13.66
CA GLY A 188 28.34 0.16 12.65
C GLY A 188 27.22 0.35 11.61
N ARG A 189 26.05 -0.27 11.77
CA ARG A 189 24.94 -0.19 10.81
C ARG A 189 23.80 0.68 11.36
N PRO A 190 23.08 1.40 10.50
CA PRO A 190 21.92 2.15 10.92
C PRO A 190 20.76 1.21 11.30
N LEU A 191 19.91 1.67 12.22
CA LEU A 191 18.79 0.90 12.74
C LEU A 191 17.87 0.37 11.62
N TRP A 192 17.61 1.16 10.58
CA TRP A 192 16.74 0.72 9.48
C TRP A 192 17.25 -0.55 8.76
N GLN A 193 18.58 -0.78 8.71
CA GLN A 193 19.15 -2.00 8.12
C GLN A 193 18.90 -3.23 9.00
N HIS A 194 18.89 -3.08 10.33
CA HIS A 194 18.48 -4.14 11.26
C HIS A 194 17.01 -4.49 11.09
N VAL A 195 16.16 -3.46 10.95
CA VAL A 195 14.74 -3.66 10.66
C VAL A 195 14.55 -4.37 9.32
N ALA A 196 15.32 -3.99 8.28
CA ALA A 196 15.27 -4.68 6.99
C ALA A 196 15.61 -6.18 7.11
N ARG A 197 16.63 -6.54 7.89
CA ARG A 197 16.98 -7.95 8.12
C ARG A 197 15.89 -8.70 8.87
N LEU A 198 15.32 -8.09 9.92
CA LEU A 198 14.17 -8.65 10.62
C LEU A 198 13.02 -8.96 9.66
N VAL A 199 12.71 -8.03 8.76
CA VAL A 199 11.65 -8.20 7.75
C VAL A 199 11.99 -9.33 6.78
N HIS A 200 13.25 -9.45 6.36
CA HIS A 200 13.72 -10.55 5.51
C HIS A 200 13.49 -11.92 6.17
N GLU A 201 13.96 -12.08 7.41
CA GLU A 201 13.80 -13.31 8.18
C GLU A 201 12.34 -13.71 8.41
N LEU A 202 11.49 -12.72 8.74
CA LEU A 202 10.05 -12.94 8.95
C LEU A 202 9.31 -13.34 7.68
N GLY A 203 9.87 -13.06 6.51
CA GLY A 203 9.26 -13.33 5.22
C GLY A 203 9.69 -14.65 4.58
N GLU A 204 10.62 -15.40 5.17
CA GLU A 204 11.22 -16.59 4.53
C GLU A 204 10.23 -17.74 4.30
N ASP A 205 9.29 -17.93 5.20
CA ASP A 205 8.24 -18.98 5.13
C ASP A 205 6.96 -18.53 4.39
N LEU A 206 6.93 -17.28 3.90
CA LEU A 206 5.78 -16.69 3.21
C LEU A 206 6.12 -16.30 1.75
N VAL A 207 7.04 -17.03 1.14
CA VAL A 207 7.46 -16.81 -0.25
C VAL A 207 6.52 -17.54 -1.20
N GLY A 208 5.96 -16.83 -2.15
CA GLY A 208 5.07 -17.37 -3.18
C GLY A 208 5.83 -18.04 -4.34
N GLN A 209 5.08 -18.55 -5.30
CA GLN A 209 5.60 -19.27 -6.47
C GLN A 209 6.46 -18.39 -7.38
N ARG A 210 6.25 -17.08 -7.35
CA ARG A 210 7.03 -16.09 -8.11
C ARG A 210 8.30 -15.63 -7.38
N GLY A 211 8.66 -16.28 -6.25
CA GLY A 211 9.88 -15.99 -5.49
C GLY A 211 9.83 -14.73 -4.64
N LEU A 212 8.67 -14.06 -4.54
CA LEU A 212 8.46 -12.89 -3.70
C LEU A 212 7.71 -13.25 -2.41
N SER A 213 7.99 -12.51 -1.34
CA SER A 213 7.40 -12.72 -0.01
C SER A 213 6.13 -11.91 0.21
N SER A 214 5.18 -12.46 0.99
CA SER A 214 4.03 -11.73 1.54
C SER A 214 4.45 -10.67 2.58
N VAL A 215 5.70 -10.69 3.05
CA VAL A 215 6.25 -9.69 3.97
C VAL A 215 7.08 -8.70 3.17
N GLY A 216 6.48 -7.56 2.89
CA GLY A 216 7.08 -6.44 2.18
C GLY A 216 7.67 -5.38 3.12
N ALA A 217 8.29 -4.38 2.54
CA ALA A 217 8.93 -3.27 3.24
C ALA A 217 8.55 -1.91 2.65
N VAL A 218 8.24 -0.94 3.51
CA VAL A 218 8.08 0.46 3.12
C VAL A 218 9.44 1.13 3.12
N VAL A 219 9.85 1.64 1.94
CA VAL A 219 11.11 2.37 1.75
C VAL A 219 10.83 3.65 0.96
N GLY A 220 11.12 4.80 1.54
CA GLY A 220 10.85 6.10 0.90
C GLY A 220 11.60 6.27 -0.41
N ALA A 221 10.87 6.60 -1.48
CA ALA A 221 11.42 6.85 -2.82
C ALA A 221 12.39 8.04 -2.86
N THR A 222 12.31 8.96 -1.89
CA THR A 222 13.17 10.15 -1.77
C THR A 222 14.63 9.81 -1.40
N HIS A 223 14.93 8.54 -1.12
CA HIS A 223 16.25 8.05 -0.75
C HIS A 223 16.77 6.98 -1.73
N PRO A 224 17.18 7.31 -2.99
CA PRO A 224 17.53 6.31 -4.01
C PRO A 224 18.66 5.35 -3.60
N ARG A 225 19.64 5.83 -2.79
CA ARG A 225 20.70 4.98 -2.25
C ARG A 225 20.14 3.93 -1.28
N ALA A 226 19.25 4.37 -0.36
CA ALA A 226 18.61 3.47 0.59
C ALA A 226 17.70 2.46 -0.12
N VAL A 227 17.00 2.83 -1.21
CA VAL A 227 16.21 1.91 -2.04
C VAL A 227 17.09 0.78 -2.60
N GLY A 228 18.25 1.11 -3.20
CA GLY A 228 19.18 0.09 -3.72
C GLY A 228 19.78 -0.79 -2.64
N GLU A 229 20.05 -0.24 -1.46
CA GLU A 229 20.54 -1.00 -0.32
C GLU A 229 19.47 -1.88 0.32
N ALA A 230 18.27 -1.36 0.47
CA ALA A 230 17.11 -2.13 0.94
C ALA A 230 16.87 -3.34 0.02
N ARG A 231 16.92 -3.18 -1.31
CA ARG A 231 16.78 -4.29 -2.25
C ARG A 231 17.84 -5.38 -2.03
N ARG A 232 19.08 -5.02 -1.73
CA ARG A 232 20.13 -6.01 -1.42
C ARG A 232 19.89 -6.76 -0.10
N LEU A 233 19.35 -6.06 0.92
CA LEU A 233 19.00 -6.66 2.22
C LEU A 233 17.71 -7.48 2.18
N LEU A 234 16.83 -7.17 1.23
CA LEU A 234 15.46 -7.69 1.11
C LEU A 234 15.24 -8.32 -0.28
N PRO A 235 16.00 -9.33 -0.69
CA PRO A 235 15.95 -9.84 -2.07
C PRO A 235 14.58 -10.38 -2.49
N LYS A 236 13.79 -10.89 -1.56
CA LYS A 236 12.47 -11.48 -1.81
C LYS A 236 11.30 -10.56 -1.41
N ALA A 237 11.52 -9.52 -0.62
CA ALA A 237 10.45 -8.63 -0.18
C ALA A 237 9.97 -7.72 -1.32
N ILE A 238 8.68 -7.43 -1.36
CA ILE A 238 8.12 -6.39 -2.21
C ILE A 238 8.38 -5.04 -1.54
N LEU A 239 9.05 -4.11 -2.24
CA LEU A 239 9.28 -2.76 -1.71
C LEU A 239 8.08 -1.87 -2.03
N LEU A 240 7.49 -1.25 -1.03
CA LEU A 240 6.49 -0.19 -1.20
C LEU A 240 7.20 1.16 -1.15
N LEU A 241 7.15 1.89 -2.25
CA LEU A 241 7.94 3.11 -2.51
C LEU A 241 7.03 4.35 -2.53
N PRO A 242 6.68 4.94 -1.37
CA PRO A 242 5.97 6.21 -1.32
C PRO A 242 6.90 7.37 -1.62
N GLY A 243 6.34 8.50 -2.13
CA GLY A 243 7.06 9.76 -2.31
C GLY A 243 7.30 10.16 -3.76
N VAL A 244 6.84 9.38 -4.73
CA VAL A 244 6.92 9.74 -6.15
C VAL A 244 5.92 10.87 -6.47
N GLY A 245 6.38 11.85 -7.23
CA GLY A 245 5.63 13.05 -7.61
C GLY A 245 5.61 14.08 -6.49
N ALA A 246 4.65 14.04 -5.58
CA ALA A 246 4.41 15.10 -4.59
C ALA A 246 5.56 15.36 -3.58
N GLN A 247 6.50 14.41 -3.41
CA GLN A 247 7.67 14.56 -2.52
C GLN A 247 9.00 14.67 -3.29
N GLY A 248 8.93 14.84 -4.62
CA GLY A 248 10.10 15.13 -5.45
C GLY A 248 10.88 13.92 -5.98
N ALA A 249 10.54 12.68 -5.57
CA ALA A 249 11.15 11.51 -6.18
C ALA A 249 10.62 11.28 -7.61
N THR A 250 11.50 10.85 -8.50
CA THR A 250 11.18 10.55 -9.90
C THR A 250 11.21 9.03 -10.14
N PRO A 251 10.49 8.52 -11.16
CA PRO A 251 10.58 7.11 -11.52
C PRO A 251 12.03 6.65 -11.80
N ALA A 252 12.88 7.49 -12.38
CA ALA A 252 14.29 7.17 -12.68
C ALA A 252 15.09 6.76 -11.43
N ASP A 253 14.74 7.31 -10.26
CA ASP A 253 15.40 7.01 -8.99
C ASP A 253 15.12 5.57 -8.49
N LEU A 254 14.15 4.88 -9.08
CA LEU A 254 13.59 3.63 -8.58
C LEU A 254 14.09 2.37 -9.30
N ALA A 255 14.85 2.48 -10.38
CA ALA A 255 15.27 1.35 -11.21
C ALA A 255 15.87 0.19 -10.37
N ARG A 256 16.65 0.51 -9.34
CA ARG A 256 17.27 -0.50 -8.46
C ARG A 256 16.30 -1.30 -7.61
N ALA A 257 15.07 -0.83 -7.42
CA ALA A 257 14.05 -1.54 -6.66
C ALA A 257 13.54 -2.78 -7.40
N PHE A 258 13.62 -2.80 -8.73
CA PHE A 258 13.01 -3.82 -9.60
C PHE A 258 13.97 -4.97 -9.98
N THR A 259 15.17 -5.04 -9.42
CA THR A 259 16.16 -6.06 -9.79
C THR A 259 15.78 -7.49 -9.43
N SER A 260 14.75 -7.69 -8.61
CA SER A 260 14.20 -9.01 -8.26
C SER A 260 12.92 -9.38 -9.03
N GLY A 261 12.62 -8.67 -10.12
CA GLY A 261 11.45 -8.91 -10.97
C GLY A 261 10.48 -7.73 -11.03
N PRO A 262 9.55 -7.72 -12.01
CA PRO A 262 8.65 -6.59 -12.24
C PRO A 262 7.71 -6.30 -11.06
N ALA A 263 7.32 -7.32 -10.29
CA ALA A 263 6.46 -7.19 -9.11
C ALA A 263 7.23 -6.97 -7.80
N SER A 264 8.57 -6.87 -7.85
CA SER A 264 9.40 -6.74 -6.63
C SER A 264 9.29 -5.37 -5.97
N ALA A 265 8.68 -4.38 -6.63
CA ALA A 265 8.40 -3.08 -6.03
C ALA A 265 7.05 -2.52 -6.50
N LEU A 266 6.43 -1.76 -5.62
CA LEU A 266 5.19 -1.01 -5.86
C LEU A 266 5.47 0.47 -5.64
N VAL A 267 5.18 1.28 -6.63
CA VAL A 267 5.30 2.74 -6.57
C VAL A 267 3.97 3.33 -6.15
N ASN A 268 3.96 4.08 -5.05
CA ASN A 268 2.74 4.73 -4.58
C ASN A 268 2.75 6.22 -4.91
N ALA A 269 1.75 6.66 -5.67
CA ALA A 269 1.46 8.05 -5.95
C ALA A 269 0.05 8.39 -5.43
N SER A 270 -0.07 9.42 -4.60
CA SER A 270 -1.36 9.85 -4.01
C SER A 270 -1.77 11.20 -4.61
N ARG A 271 -1.35 12.28 -3.97
CA ARG A 271 -1.80 13.65 -4.28
C ARG A 271 -1.59 14.08 -5.73
N SER A 272 -0.48 13.66 -6.35
CA SER A 272 -0.20 13.97 -7.77
C SER A 272 -1.24 13.37 -8.71
N VAL A 273 -1.87 12.26 -8.33
CA VAL A 273 -2.92 11.59 -9.13
C VAL A 273 -4.31 12.09 -8.74
N ILE A 274 -4.72 11.91 -7.47
CA ILE A 274 -6.11 12.18 -7.08
C ILE A 274 -6.48 13.66 -7.11
N TYR A 275 -5.49 14.56 -7.04
CA TYR A 275 -5.67 16.02 -7.12
C TYR A 275 -5.01 16.63 -8.35
N ALA A 276 -4.74 15.85 -9.40
CA ALA A 276 -4.15 16.32 -10.66
C ALA A 276 -4.97 17.47 -11.29
N PHE A 277 -6.29 17.40 -11.19
CA PHE A 277 -7.21 18.43 -11.72
C PHE A 277 -6.97 19.84 -11.17
N ARG A 278 -6.34 19.97 -10.01
CA ARG A 278 -6.03 21.27 -9.40
C ARG A 278 -4.91 22.03 -10.11
N GLN A 279 -4.19 21.37 -11.01
CA GLN A 279 -3.09 21.96 -11.80
C GLN A 279 -3.49 22.29 -13.24
N GLY A 280 -4.74 22.01 -13.63
CA GLY A 280 -5.23 22.17 -14.98
C GLY A 280 -6.72 22.52 -15.04
N GLN A 281 -7.32 22.38 -16.22
CA GLN A 281 -8.74 22.65 -16.48
C GLN A 281 -9.53 21.37 -16.81
N GLU A 282 -8.90 20.20 -16.72
CA GLU A 282 -9.58 18.94 -17.01
C GLU A 282 -10.55 18.54 -15.89
N ASP A 283 -11.59 17.81 -16.26
CA ASP A 283 -12.41 17.08 -15.28
C ASP A 283 -11.51 16.20 -14.38
N TRP A 284 -11.83 16.14 -13.10
CA TRP A 284 -10.98 15.52 -12.09
C TRP A 284 -10.74 14.02 -12.32
N ARG A 285 -11.70 13.30 -12.92
CA ARG A 285 -11.53 11.88 -13.29
C ARG A 285 -10.57 11.75 -14.47
N THR A 286 -10.74 12.57 -15.48
CA THR A 286 -9.88 12.63 -16.66
C THR A 286 -8.44 12.96 -16.28
N ALA A 287 -8.24 13.98 -15.46
CA ALA A 287 -6.92 14.37 -14.96
C ALA A 287 -6.24 13.24 -14.18
N ALA A 288 -6.99 12.55 -13.31
CA ALA A 288 -6.46 11.40 -12.54
C ALA A 288 -6.08 10.22 -13.47
N ALA A 289 -6.90 9.91 -14.47
CA ALA A 289 -6.61 8.87 -15.45
C ALA A 289 -5.35 9.18 -16.26
N HIS A 290 -5.21 10.42 -16.75
CA HIS A 290 -4.04 10.85 -17.53
C HIS A 290 -2.75 10.76 -16.71
N GLU A 291 -2.78 11.24 -15.47
CA GLU A 291 -1.60 11.19 -14.60
C GLU A 291 -1.24 9.74 -14.21
N ALA A 292 -2.22 8.90 -13.89
CA ALA A 292 -1.99 7.49 -13.63
C ALA A 292 -1.42 6.77 -14.85
N ALA A 293 -1.92 7.04 -16.05
CA ALA A 293 -1.41 6.50 -17.30
C ALA A 293 0.03 6.95 -17.59
N ARG A 294 0.34 8.22 -17.32
CA ARG A 294 1.70 8.78 -17.46
C ARG A 294 2.68 8.05 -16.52
N LEU A 295 2.37 8.04 -15.22
CA LEU A 295 3.21 7.39 -14.21
C LEU A 295 3.38 5.90 -14.47
N ARG A 296 2.31 5.19 -14.88
CA ARG A 296 2.40 3.78 -15.27
C ARG A 296 3.47 3.57 -16.34
N ARG A 297 3.45 4.36 -17.43
CA ARG A 297 4.43 4.23 -18.52
C ARG A 297 5.86 4.49 -18.04
N GLU A 298 6.05 5.54 -17.26
CA GLU A 298 7.38 5.92 -16.76
C GLU A 298 7.95 4.89 -15.80
N VAL A 299 7.15 4.41 -14.83
CA VAL A 299 7.58 3.39 -13.88
C VAL A 299 7.85 2.06 -14.59
N TRP A 300 7.00 1.66 -15.54
CA TRP A 300 7.22 0.46 -16.33
C TRP A 300 8.53 0.53 -17.12
N ALA A 301 8.80 1.65 -17.78
CA ALA A 301 10.00 1.85 -18.57
C ALA A 301 11.29 1.73 -17.73
N VAL A 302 11.32 2.31 -16.51
CA VAL A 302 12.51 2.27 -15.65
C VAL A 302 12.68 0.93 -14.92
N SER A 303 11.64 0.12 -14.86
CA SER A 303 11.70 -1.21 -14.23
C SER A 303 12.56 -2.20 -15.05
N GLY A 304 12.75 -1.96 -16.34
CA GLY A 304 13.54 -2.82 -17.23
C GLY A 304 12.84 -4.09 -17.69
N TRP A 305 11.49 -4.15 -17.61
CA TRP A 305 10.66 -5.33 -17.93
C TRP A 305 9.65 -5.11 -19.08
#